data_acda779bd32c7d63d8bd75ce9d607cc1
#
_entry.id   acda779bd32c7d63d8bd75ce9d607cc1
#
_cell.length_a   1.000
_cell.length_b   1.000
_cell.length_c   1.000
_cell.angle_alpha   90.00
_cell.angle_beta   90.00
_cell.angle_gamma   90.00
#
_symmetry.space_group_name_H-M   'P 1'
#
loop_
_entity.id
_entity.type
_entity.pdbx_description
1 polymer ?
#
loop_
_entity_poly.entity_id
_entity_poly.type
_entity_poly.pdbx_seq_one_letter_code
_entity_poly.pdbx_strand_id
1 'polypeptide(L)'
;MNNILSVENLCLWYGSHQALKDINIEIPEKSITALIGPSGCGKSTFLKTLDRMNDLLPDVKITGSVLYKGEDIFDSSVDVSELRRQVGMVFQKPNPFPMSIYDNIAYGPRTHGVKNKAKLDEIVEKSLRGAAIWDEARLFLFCHNTFYIET
;
A
#
# COMPACT_ATOMS: atom_id res chain seq x y z
N MET A 1 -5.12 -21.73 11.15
CA MET A 1 -4.31 -20.90 10.21
C MET A 1 -4.02 -19.61 10.94
N ASN A 2 -2.81 -19.06 10.82
CA ASN A 2 -2.53 -17.77 11.41
C ASN A 2 -3.08 -16.67 10.51
N ASN A 3 -3.79 -15.70 11.10
CA ASN A 3 -4.24 -14.52 10.37
C ASN A 3 -3.10 -13.50 10.33
N ILE A 4 -2.87 -12.90 9.16
CA ILE A 4 -1.94 -11.78 8.99
C ILE A 4 -2.58 -10.47 9.41
N LEU A 5 -3.90 -10.35 9.15
CA LEU A 5 -4.73 -9.23 9.55
C LEU A 5 -6.00 -9.74 10.21
N SER A 6 -6.38 -9.12 11.33
CA SER A 6 -7.67 -9.32 11.99
C SER A 6 -8.30 -7.96 12.26
N VAL A 7 -9.52 -7.79 11.82
CA VAL A 7 -10.29 -6.54 11.94
C VAL A 7 -11.53 -6.81 12.76
N GLU A 8 -11.73 -6.03 13.82
CA GLU A 8 -12.83 -6.20 14.75
C GLU A 8 -13.59 -4.90 14.96
N ASN A 9 -14.89 -4.92 14.74
CA ASN A 9 -15.84 -3.82 14.95
C ASN A 9 -15.37 -2.49 14.31
N LEU A 10 -14.66 -2.57 13.17
CA LEU A 10 -14.09 -1.40 12.52
C LEU A 10 -15.19 -0.50 11.96
N CYS A 11 -15.23 0.74 12.45
CA CYS A 11 -16.06 1.80 11.91
C CYS A 11 -15.18 2.98 11.50
N LEU A 12 -15.56 3.66 10.41
CA LEU A 12 -14.85 4.84 9.94
C LEU A 12 -15.83 5.90 9.44
N TRP A 13 -15.57 7.14 9.83
CA TRP A 13 -16.33 8.33 9.40
C TRP A 13 -15.41 9.35 8.72
N TYR A 14 -15.92 9.99 7.67
CA TYR A 14 -15.40 11.22 7.09
C TYR A 14 -16.33 12.36 7.51
N GLY A 15 -15.93 13.15 8.51
CA GLY A 15 -16.82 14.12 9.15
C GLY A 15 -18.08 13.43 9.70
N SER A 16 -19.27 13.80 9.20
CA SER A 16 -20.55 13.19 9.59
C SER A 16 -20.93 11.92 8.81
N HIS A 17 -20.21 11.61 7.70
CA HIS A 17 -20.52 10.45 6.84
C HIS A 17 -19.82 9.19 7.33
N GLN A 18 -20.60 8.18 7.72
CA GLN A 18 -20.05 6.87 8.06
C GLN A 18 -19.79 6.04 6.81
N ALA A 19 -18.52 5.80 6.51
CA ALA A 19 -18.06 5.06 5.33
C ALA A 19 -17.87 3.55 5.60
N LEU A 20 -17.47 3.19 6.82
CA LEU A 20 -17.39 1.79 7.25
C LEU A 20 -18.23 1.61 8.51
N LYS A 21 -18.96 0.48 8.56
CA LYS A 21 -19.86 0.18 9.67
C LYS A 21 -19.66 -1.27 10.11
N ASP A 22 -19.13 -1.43 11.31
CA ASP A 22 -19.00 -2.72 12.02
C ASP A 22 -18.36 -3.80 11.15
N ILE A 23 -17.18 -3.50 10.57
CA ILE A 23 -16.46 -4.44 9.71
C ILE A 23 -15.68 -5.42 10.60
N ASN A 24 -15.93 -6.70 10.35
CA ASN A 24 -15.26 -7.81 11.00
C ASN A 24 -14.73 -8.75 9.93
N ILE A 25 -13.40 -8.85 9.78
CA ILE A 25 -12.73 -9.64 8.73
C ILE A 25 -11.44 -10.24 9.29
N GLU A 26 -11.22 -11.51 8.96
CA GLU A 26 -9.95 -12.20 9.17
C GLU A 26 -9.29 -12.49 7.82
N ILE A 27 -8.04 -12.10 7.65
CA ILE A 27 -7.26 -12.34 6.44
C ILE A 27 -6.12 -13.30 6.78
N PRO A 28 -6.17 -14.55 6.26
CA PRO A 28 -5.13 -15.54 6.52
C PRO A 28 -3.79 -15.15 5.89
N GLU A 29 -2.71 -15.58 6.53
CA GLU A 29 -1.36 -15.42 5.98
C GLU A 29 -1.21 -16.17 4.64
N LYS A 30 -0.47 -15.59 3.69
CA LYS A 30 -0.18 -16.18 2.36
C LYS A 30 -1.42 -16.51 1.53
N SER A 31 -2.49 -15.74 1.71
CA SER A 31 -3.75 -15.89 0.96
C SER A 31 -4.03 -14.70 0.06
N ILE A 32 -4.95 -14.88 -0.87
CA ILE A 32 -5.55 -13.82 -1.68
C ILE A 32 -6.99 -13.63 -1.22
N THR A 33 -7.30 -12.44 -0.70
CA THR A 33 -8.65 -12.07 -0.28
C THR A 33 -9.21 -11.02 -1.22
N ALA A 34 -10.36 -11.28 -1.84
CA ALA A 34 -11.04 -10.35 -2.73
C ALA A 34 -12.20 -9.65 -2.03
N LEU A 35 -12.26 -8.32 -2.13
CA LEU A 35 -13.38 -7.51 -1.66
C LEU A 35 -14.31 -7.22 -2.84
N ILE A 36 -15.53 -7.75 -2.80
CA ILE A 36 -16.52 -7.60 -3.86
C ILE A 36 -17.70 -6.76 -3.34
N GLY A 37 -18.22 -5.88 -4.17
CA GLY A 37 -19.36 -5.02 -3.84
C GLY A 37 -19.50 -3.84 -4.80
N PRO A 38 -20.63 -3.12 -4.77
CA PRO A 38 -20.92 -2.00 -5.65
C PRO A 38 -19.94 -0.82 -5.44
N SER A 39 -19.92 0.12 -6.39
CA SER A 39 -19.16 1.37 -6.23
C SER A 39 -19.66 2.14 -5.01
N GLY A 40 -18.74 2.74 -4.25
CA GLY A 40 -19.07 3.53 -3.06
C GLY A 40 -19.33 2.74 -1.78
N CYS A 41 -19.32 1.41 -1.79
CA CYS A 41 -19.57 0.61 -0.57
C CYS A 41 -18.41 0.53 0.44
N GLY A 42 -17.36 1.35 0.29
CA GLY A 42 -16.29 1.45 1.29
C GLY A 42 -15.05 0.57 1.04
N LYS A 43 -14.96 -0.23 -0.05
CA LYS A 43 -13.80 -1.11 -0.32
C LYS A 43 -12.45 -0.39 -0.29
N SER A 44 -12.36 0.73 -1.00
CA SER A 44 -11.12 1.54 -1.04
C SER A 44 -10.85 2.24 0.30
N THR A 45 -11.89 2.62 1.04
CA THR A 45 -11.76 3.15 2.40
C THR A 45 -11.18 2.09 3.32
N PHE A 46 -11.71 0.87 3.27
CA PHE A 46 -11.19 -0.26 4.04
C PHE A 46 -9.72 -0.53 3.72
N LEU A 47 -9.35 -0.66 2.45
CA LEU A 47 -7.95 -0.90 2.05
C LEU A 47 -7.01 0.21 2.56
N LYS A 48 -7.41 1.49 2.42
CA LYS A 48 -6.65 2.64 2.93
C LYS A 48 -6.57 2.70 4.47
N THR A 49 -7.44 1.98 5.17
CA THR A 49 -7.36 1.87 6.62
C THR A 49 -6.24 0.92 7.04
N LEU A 50 -5.99 -0.15 6.28
CA LEU A 50 -4.99 -1.17 6.61
C LEU A 50 -3.54 -0.65 6.58
N ASP A 51 -3.26 0.39 5.80
CA ASP A 51 -1.94 1.06 5.73
C ASP A 51 -1.94 2.45 6.38
N ARG A 52 -3.03 2.80 7.08
CA ARG A 52 -3.23 4.07 7.76
C ARG A 52 -3.19 5.31 6.83
N MET A 53 -3.48 5.13 5.52
CA MET A 53 -3.55 6.29 4.61
C MET A 53 -4.71 7.23 4.91
N ASN A 54 -5.76 6.75 5.59
CA ASN A 54 -6.86 7.61 6.01
C ASN A 54 -6.45 8.64 7.06
N ASP A 55 -5.36 8.43 7.81
CA ASP A 55 -4.81 9.39 8.77
C ASP A 55 -4.33 10.71 8.11
N LEU A 56 -4.11 10.70 6.79
CA LEU A 56 -3.70 11.89 6.03
C LEU A 56 -4.86 12.82 5.69
N LEU A 57 -6.09 12.38 5.94
CA LEU A 57 -7.29 13.16 5.66
C LEU A 57 -7.77 13.87 6.93
N PRO A 58 -8.23 15.13 6.83
CA PRO A 58 -8.84 15.80 7.96
C PRO A 58 -10.19 15.17 8.33
N ASP A 59 -10.60 15.31 9.58
CA ASP A 59 -11.89 14.90 10.10
C ASP A 59 -12.24 13.42 9.93
N VAL A 60 -11.23 12.55 9.94
CA VAL A 60 -11.42 11.09 9.95
C VAL A 60 -11.51 10.60 11.39
N LYS A 61 -12.59 9.87 11.69
CA LYS A 61 -12.76 9.17 12.95
C LYS A 61 -12.79 7.67 12.69
N ILE A 62 -11.95 6.92 13.39
CA ILE A 62 -11.86 5.46 13.31
C ILE A 62 -12.12 4.89 14.70
N THR A 63 -12.89 3.80 14.78
CA THR A 63 -13.10 3.01 16.00
C THR A 63 -13.06 1.52 15.67
N GLY A 64 -12.91 0.67 16.66
CA GLY A 64 -12.62 -0.74 16.49
C GLY A 64 -11.13 -1.00 16.48
N SER A 65 -10.71 -2.20 16.14
CA SER A 65 -9.29 -2.58 16.08
C SER A 65 -8.91 -3.18 14.73
N VAL A 66 -7.67 -2.97 14.33
CA VAL A 66 -7.05 -3.60 13.16
C VAL A 66 -5.71 -4.16 13.59
N LEU A 67 -5.65 -5.46 13.72
CA LEU A 67 -4.44 -6.16 14.15
C LEU A 67 -3.64 -6.63 12.94
N TYR A 68 -2.42 -6.18 12.80
CA TYR A 68 -1.43 -6.69 11.85
C TYR A 68 -0.40 -7.54 12.60
N LYS A 69 -0.34 -8.83 12.31
CA LYS A 69 0.49 -9.80 13.04
C LYS A 69 0.24 -9.80 14.56
N GLY A 70 -0.99 -9.51 14.98
CA GLY A 70 -1.39 -9.48 16.39
C GLY A 70 -1.17 -8.15 17.10
N GLU A 71 -0.61 -7.13 16.45
CA GLU A 71 -0.40 -5.79 16.99
C GLU A 71 -1.41 -4.80 16.38
N ASP A 72 -2.08 -3.99 17.21
CA ASP A 72 -3.02 -2.99 16.72
C ASP A 72 -2.27 -1.89 15.97
N ILE A 73 -2.58 -1.71 14.69
CA ILE A 73 -1.93 -0.70 13.85
C ILE A 73 -2.20 0.73 14.31
N PHE A 74 -3.21 0.96 15.15
CA PHE A 74 -3.56 2.27 15.70
C PHE A 74 -2.95 2.54 17.09
N ASP A 75 -2.21 1.58 17.65
CA ASP A 75 -1.50 1.82 18.90
C ASP A 75 -0.49 2.98 18.73
N SER A 76 -0.37 3.79 19.78
CA SER A 76 0.51 4.97 19.78
C SER A 76 2.00 4.64 19.64
N SER A 77 2.40 3.41 19.96
CA SER A 77 3.77 2.92 19.80
C SER A 77 4.13 2.52 18.36
N VAL A 78 3.15 2.37 17.46
CA VAL A 78 3.37 1.90 16.09
C VAL A 78 4.00 2.99 15.24
N ASP A 79 5.18 2.71 14.68
CA ASP A 79 5.78 3.53 13.63
C ASP A 79 5.04 3.31 12.30
N VAL A 80 4.29 4.32 11.89
CA VAL A 80 3.49 4.31 10.65
C VAL A 80 4.37 4.12 9.40
N SER A 81 5.60 4.63 9.41
CA SER A 81 6.52 4.47 8.28
C SER A 81 6.96 3.02 8.14
N GLU A 82 7.22 2.35 9.27
CA GLU A 82 7.56 0.94 9.29
C GLU A 82 6.35 0.07 8.92
N LEU A 83 5.14 0.41 9.38
CA LEU A 83 3.92 -0.26 8.97
C LEU A 83 3.75 -0.20 7.44
N ARG A 84 3.88 0.99 6.82
CA ARG A 84 3.74 1.20 5.37
C ARG A 84 4.86 0.54 4.55
N ARG A 85 6.00 0.27 5.17
CA ARG A 85 7.05 -0.53 4.56
C ARG A 85 6.66 -2.01 4.43
N GLN A 86 5.86 -2.52 5.37
CA GLN A 86 5.40 -3.90 5.41
C GLN A 86 4.07 -4.11 4.71
N VAL A 87 3.17 -3.12 4.74
CA VAL A 87 1.85 -3.13 4.11
C VAL A 87 1.85 -2.15 2.94
N GLY A 88 2.17 -2.66 1.76
CA GLY A 88 2.20 -1.86 0.52
C GLY A 88 0.81 -1.71 -0.09
N MET A 89 0.58 -0.58 -0.78
CA MET A 89 -0.65 -0.33 -1.53
C MET A 89 -0.36 -0.07 -3.01
N VAL A 90 -1.15 -0.69 -3.89
CA VAL A 90 -1.15 -0.40 -5.33
C VAL A 90 -2.41 0.38 -5.66
N PHE A 91 -2.24 1.60 -6.18
CA PHE A 91 -3.36 2.49 -6.54
C PHE A 91 -3.90 2.17 -7.93
N GLN A 92 -5.19 2.42 -8.13
CA GLN A 92 -5.84 2.23 -9.43
C GLN A 92 -5.25 3.13 -10.53
N LYS A 93 -4.88 4.38 -10.18
CA LYS A 93 -4.16 5.27 -11.09
C LYS A 93 -2.71 5.36 -10.66
N PRO A 94 -1.76 5.04 -11.56
CA PRO A 94 -0.35 5.21 -11.26
C PRO A 94 -0.04 6.71 -11.07
N ASN A 95 0.79 7.02 -10.10
CA ASN A 95 1.26 8.38 -9.85
C ASN A 95 2.79 8.36 -9.65
N PRO A 96 3.55 8.06 -10.72
CA PRO A 96 4.99 8.01 -10.61
C PRO A 96 5.57 9.42 -10.40
N PHE A 97 6.71 9.49 -9.71
CA PHE A 97 7.49 10.72 -9.65
C PHE A 97 8.06 11.07 -11.04
N PRO A 98 8.30 12.37 -11.34
CA PRO A 98 8.91 12.81 -12.61
C PRO A 98 10.40 12.47 -12.67
N MET A 99 10.72 11.21 -12.65
CA MET A 99 12.08 10.66 -12.67
C MET A 99 12.08 9.35 -13.48
N SER A 100 13.26 8.75 -13.68
CA SER A 100 13.39 7.51 -14.43
C SER A 100 12.61 6.34 -13.80
N ILE A 101 12.32 5.28 -14.57
CA ILE A 101 11.73 4.04 -14.06
C ILE A 101 12.60 3.48 -12.93
N TYR A 102 13.91 3.47 -13.15
CA TYR A 102 14.89 3.03 -12.14
C TYR A 102 14.74 3.81 -10.84
N ASP A 103 14.74 5.15 -10.92
CA ASP A 103 14.69 5.99 -9.73
C ASP A 103 13.34 5.90 -9.00
N ASN A 104 12.24 5.74 -9.71
CA ASN A 104 10.94 5.48 -9.10
C ASN A 104 10.95 4.20 -8.25
N ILE A 105 11.51 3.10 -8.78
CA ILE A 105 11.57 1.82 -8.06
C ILE A 105 12.60 1.89 -6.92
N ALA A 106 13.75 2.52 -7.17
CA ALA A 106 14.81 2.64 -6.18
C ALA A 106 14.52 3.67 -5.08
N TYR A 107 13.49 4.51 -5.24
CA TYR A 107 13.14 5.59 -4.31
C TYR A 107 12.88 5.07 -2.89
N GLY A 108 11.99 4.10 -2.75
CA GLY A 108 11.66 3.50 -1.45
C GLY A 108 12.89 2.89 -0.76
N PRO A 109 13.63 1.97 -1.39
CA PRO A 109 14.85 1.40 -0.83
C PRO A 109 15.89 2.45 -0.43
N ARG A 110 16.09 3.50 -1.23
CA ARG A 110 17.00 4.60 -0.90
C ARG A 110 16.55 5.37 0.33
N THR A 111 15.27 5.68 0.44
CA THR A 111 14.69 6.38 1.59
C THR A 111 14.87 5.55 2.87
N HIS A 112 14.83 4.23 2.75
CA HIS A 112 15.11 3.29 3.85
C HIS A 112 16.59 2.95 4.02
N GLY A 113 17.51 3.76 3.47
CA GLY A 113 18.95 3.70 3.76
C GLY A 113 19.77 2.77 2.88
N VAL A 114 19.20 2.15 1.82
CA VAL A 114 19.98 1.35 0.87
C VAL A 114 20.79 2.27 -0.05
N LYS A 115 22.11 2.39 0.22
CA LYS A 115 23.04 3.24 -0.55
C LYS A 115 23.86 2.47 -1.58
N ASN A 116 23.98 1.16 -1.43
CA ASN A 116 24.79 0.32 -2.31
C ASN A 116 24.11 0.18 -3.67
N LYS A 117 24.80 0.62 -4.75
CA LYS A 117 24.26 0.59 -6.10
C LYS A 117 23.94 -0.81 -6.58
N ALA A 118 24.84 -1.77 -6.38
CA ALA A 118 24.60 -3.15 -6.81
C ALA A 118 23.36 -3.77 -6.15
N LYS A 119 23.12 -3.46 -4.87
CA LYS A 119 21.92 -3.90 -4.16
C LYS A 119 20.65 -3.20 -4.67
N LEU A 120 20.74 -1.94 -5.07
CA LEU A 120 19.63 -1.23 -5.70
C LEU A 120 19.31 -1.82 -7.08
N ASP A 121 20.34 -2.12 -7.88
CA ASP A 121 20.20 -2.75 -9.19
C ASP A 121 19.48 -4.11 -9.07
N GLU A 122 19.88 -4.93 -8.11
CA GLU A 122 19.24 -6.20 -7.81
C GLU A 122 17.75 -6.05 -7.40
N ILE A 123 17.45 -5.06 -6.53
CA ILE A 123 16.07 -4.78 -6.10
C ILE A 123 15.22 -4.34 -7.29
N VAL A 124 15.73 -3.43 -8.13
CA VAL A 124 15.01 -2.93 -9.30
C VAL A 124 14.72 -4.07 -10.29
N GLU A 125 15.73 -4.88 -10.63
CA GLU A 125 15.54 -6.03 -11.51
C GLU A 125 14.53 -7.03 -10.94
N LYS A 126 14.67 -7.39 -9.67
CA LYS A 126 13.74 -8.31 -9.00
C LYS A 126 12.32 -7.79 -8.98
N SER A 127 12.12 -6.50 -8.75
CA SER A 127 10.79 -5.86 -8.74
C SER A 127 10.13 -5.91 -10.12
N LEU A 128 10.88 -5.57 -11.18
CA LEU A 128 10.37 -5.59 -12.56
C LEU A 128 10.10 -7.01 -13.06
N ARG A 129 10.93 -7.97 -12.67
CA ARG A 129 10.69 -9.41 -12.98
C ARG A 129 9.45 -9.91 -12.24
N GLY A 130 9.28 -9.54 -10.98
CA GLY A 130 8.10 -9.90 -10.20
C GLY A 130 6.80 -9.31 -10.77
N ALA A 131 6.87 -8.14 -11.39
CA ALA A 131 5.77 -7.51 -12.11
C ALA A 131 5.59 -8.02 -13.57
N ALA A 132 6.45 -8.95 -14.02
CA ALA A 132 6.46 -9.50 -15.39
C ALA A 132 6.67 -8.47 -16.52
N ILE A 133 7.32 -7.34 -16.23
CA ILE A 133 7.57 -6.24 -17.19
C ILE A 133 9.07 -5.98 -17.44
N TRP A 134 9.97 -6.86 -16.99
CA TRP A 134 11.41 -6.67 -17.11
C TRP A 134 11.86 -6.46 -18.55
N ASP A 135 11.41 -7.31 -19.47
CA ASP A 135 11.88 -7.29 -20.86
C ASP A 135 11.46 -6.02 -21.60
N GLU A 136 10.34 -5.43 -21.23
CA GLU A 136 9.86 -4.16 -21.76
C GLU A 136 10.58 -2.96 -21.13
N ALA A 137 10.71 -2.98 -19.80
CA ALA A 137 11.21 -1.85 -19.03
C ALA A 137 12.74 -1.71 -19.09
N ARG A 138 13.51 -2.80 -19.22
CA ARG A 138 14.99 -2.79 -19.13
C ARG A 138 15.68 -1.85 -20.10
N LEU A 139 15.09 -1.63 -21.28
CA LEU A 139 15.64 -0.73 -22.30
C LEU A 139 15.45 0.76 -21.96
N PHE A 140 14.47 1.07 -21.11
CA PHE A 140 14.05 2.43 -20.75
C PHE A 140 14.33 2.80 -19.30
N LEU A 141 15.06 1.96 -18.55
CA LEU A 141 15.26 2.12 -17.10
C LEU A 141 15.73 3.52 -16.69
N PHE A 142 16.59 4.14 -17.51
CA PHE A 142 17.20 5.44 -17.23
C PHE A 142 16.59 6.59 -18.04
N CYS A 143 15.53 6.34 -18.81
CA CYS A 143 14.83 7.39 -19.53
C CYS A 143 14.04 8.26 -18.55
N HIS A 144 14.26 9.59 -18.61
CA HIS A 144 13.58 10.58 -17.77
C HIS A 144 12.23 11.05 -18.37
N ASN A 145 11.85 10.58 -19.53
CA ASN A 145 10.59 10.97 -20.13
C ASN A 145 9.48 10.04 -19.65
N THR A 146 8.56 10.61 -18.94
CA THR A 146 7.27 10.01 -18.62
C THR A 146 6.53 9.76 -19.94
N PHE A 147 6.55 8.54 -20.45
CA PHE A 147 5.64 8.18 -21.52
C PHE A 147 4.24 8.12 -20.89
N TYR A 148 3.43 9.15 -21.11
CA TYR A 148 2.00 9.04 -20.97
C TYR A 148 1.53 8.12 -22.08
N ILE A 149 1.14 6.90 -21.76
CA ILE A 149 0.33 6.11 -22.66
C ILE A 149 -1.06 6.75 -22.59
N GLU A 150 -1.35 7.62 -23.56
CA GLU A 150 -2.72 8.06 -23.81
C GLU A 150 -3.50 6.83 -24.29
N THR A 151 -4.46 6.39 -23.45
CA THR A 151 -5.48 5.38 -23.79
C THR A 151 -6.75 6.09 -24.23
#